data_220353b5ee7a8584dfb87fb242851ebd
#
_entry.id   220353b5ee7a8584dfb87fb242851ebd
#
_cell.length_a   1.000
_cell.length_b   1.000
_cell.length_c   1.000
_cell.angle_alpha   90.00
_cell.angle_beta   90.00
_cell.angle_gamma   90.00
#
_symmetry.space_group_name_H-M   'P 1'
#
loop_
_entity.id
_entity.type
_entity.pdbx_description
1 polymer ?
#
loop_
_entity_poly.entity_id
_entity_poly.type
_entity_poly.pdbx_seq_one_letter_code
_entity_poly.pdbx_strand_id
1 'polypeptide(L)'
;MENNTNRRIRIFDTTLRDGEQAPGASLYPEEKIRIARQLAKMGVDTIEPGFPISSPGDFHAVQQISRELQGVEICGFARAMKADIDSAIKATQDAASRRIHMFLSSSDIHLDFQLRKSRQQVVEMARSMVAYAKQFVHNIEFSPMDATRTGDEFLFEVLEAVIAEGATILNIPDTVGYALPEEYGAMFRRVRQSVRGGDTVEYSAHCHNDLGLAVANSLAAIAAGVTHVEVTVNGVGERAGNCSLEELVMAIETRKQTMGVETGIVSSEIFNTSKMVSRIMGFPIAYNKPIVGRNAFQHEAGIHQDGLLKNRNTYEIMDPEKLGIPRSMIILGKHSGRHALKHRVGQFGIELTGEELDTLYIKFKEKADEQKMVTDDQLLELVGSTVDGQMEPFTLTHMQVVSSSDRNRVASVSVRNNQTGVENVYSGTGEGPIEAIVQCLRQAIPMNVDFSDLELHSLSTGEKATGEAEVTISVEGQTFKNTGIDQDVLVAVAKAFISACNQAIRMQGQPADSTEVTTAS
;
A
#
# COMPACT_ATOMS: atom_id res chain seq x y z
N MET A 1 -13.27 18.89 32.08
CA MET A 1 -12.67 18.33 30.86
C MET A 1 -12.69 16.82 31.09
N GLU A 2 -13.70 16.14 30.53
CA GLU A 2 -13.73 14.69 30.54
C GLU A 2 -12.57 14.20 29.68
N ASN A 3 -11.72 13.35 30.25
CA ASN A 3 -10.70 12.61 29.51
C ASN A 3 -11.45 11.67 28.54
N ASN A 4 -11.78 12.17 27.37
CA ASN A 4 -12.37 11.37 26.31
C ASN A 4 -11.25 10.51 25.70
N THR A 5 -10.90 9.42 26.37
CA THR A 5 -9.96 8.43 25.84
C THR A 5 -10.69 7.69 24.72
N ASN A 6 -10.21 7.87 23.48
CA ASN A 6 -10.74 7.14 22.33
C ASN A 6 -10.66 5.63 22.57
N ARG A 7 -11.70 4.90 22.15
CA ARG A 7 -11.71 3.44 22.19
C ARG A 7 -10.70 2.90 21.15
N ARG A 8 -9.78 2.06 21.59
CA ARG A 8 -8.80 1.43 20.70
C ARG A 8 -9.47 0.32 19.86
N ILE A 9 -9.28 0.39 18.54
CA ILE A 9 -9.59 -0.69 17.61
C ILE A 9 -8.31 -1.45 17.31
N ARG A 10 -8.34 -2.76 17.53
CA ARG A 10 -7.23 -3.67 17.24
C ARG A 10 -7.27 -4.09 15.79
N ILE A 11 -6.15 -3.94 15.12
CA ILE A 11 -5.98 -4.33 13.72
C ILE A 11 -5.41 -5.74 13.67
N PHE A 12 -6.20 -6.64 13.10
CA PHE A 12 -5.84 -8.03 12.87
C PHE A 12 -5.51 -8.21 11.38
N ASP A 13 -4.23 -8.37 11.05
CA ASP A 13 -3.79 -8.55 9.67
C ASP A 13 -3.79 -10.02 9.27
N THR A 14 -4.50 -10.34 8.20
CA THR A 14 -4.57 -11.67 7.59
C THR A 14 -4.01 -11.70 6.15
N THR A 15 -3.15 -10.74 5.79
CA THR A 15 -2.49 -10.68 4.48
C THR A 15 -1.77 -11.99 4.16
N LEU A 16 -1.11 -12.59 5.15
CA LEU A 16 -0.30 -13.80 5.00
C LEU A 16 -1.11 -15.11 5.04
N ARG A 17 -2.43 -15.06 5.28
CA ARG A 17 -3.33 -16.21 5.25
C ARG A 17 -4.44 -16.02 4.22
N ASP A 18 -5.39 -15.10 4.45
CA ASP A 18 -6.50 -14.85 3.52
C ASP A 18 -6.03 -14.10 2.27
N GLY A 19 -5.13 -13.14 2.47
CA GLY A 19 -4.52 -12.40 1.36
C GLY A 19 -3.79 -13.30 0.37
N GLU A 20 -3.04 -14.28 0.87
CA GLU A 20 -2.31 -15.26 0.06
C GLU A 20 -3.25 -16.21 -0.73
N GLN A 21 -4.51 -16.34 -0.32
CA GLN A 21 -5.49 -17.17 -1.02
C GLN A 21 -5.98 -16.55 -2.35
N ALA A 22 -5.60 -15.29 -2.64
CA ALA A 22 -5.82 -14.71 -3.96
C ALA A 22 -5.08 -15.53 -5.04
N PRO A 23 -5.73 -15.90 -6.16
CA PRO A 23 -5.09 -16.65 -7.22
C PRO A 23 -3.82 -15.95 -7.74
N GLY A 24 -2.66 -16.59 -7.57
CA GLY A 24 -1.35 -16.06 -7.98
C GLY A 24 -0.58 -15.29 -6.90
N ALA A 25 -1.12 -15.15 -5.68
CA ALA A 25 -0.49 -14.43 -4.56
C ALA A 25 0.30 -15.33 -3.59
N SER A 26 0.54 -16.59 -3.95
CA SER A 26 1.26 -17.54 -3.08
C SER A 26 2.65 -17.02 -2.70
N LEU A 27 3.00 -17.16 -1.43
CA LEU A 27 4.22 -16.63 -0.83
C LEU A 27 5.16 -17.77 -0.39
N TYR A 28 6.45 -17.56 -0.59
CA TYR A 28 7.48 -18.41 0.04
C TYR A 28 7.64 -18.07 1.53
N PRO A 29 8.13 -19.03 2.37
CA PRO A 29 8.31 -18.78 3.80
C PRO A 29 9.10 -17.52 4.14
N GLU A 30 10.19 -17.25 3.42
CA GLU A 30 11.04 -16.07 3.60
C GLU A 30 10.31 -14.75 3.29
N GLU A 31 9.43 -14.77 2.30
CA GLU A 31 8.59 -13.64 1.92
C GLU A 31 7.55 -13.35 3.01
N LYS A 32 6.90 -14.39 3.55
CA LYS A 32 5.99 -14.27 4.70
C LYS A 32 6.69 -13.64 5.91
N ILE A 33 7.88 -14.10 6.25
CA ILE A 33 8.66 -13.56 7.36
C ILE A 33 8.99 -12.09 7.13
N ARG A 34 9.39 -11.72 5.91
CA ARG A 34 9.69 -10.33 5.55
C ARG A 34 8.47 -9.42 5.68
N ILE A 35 7.31 -9.85 5.18
CA ILE A 35 6.05 -9.10 5.33
C ILE A 35 5.65 -9.04 6.80
N ALA A 36 5.72 -10.13 7.56
CA ALA A 36 5.37 -10.16 8.98
C ALA A 36 6.20 -9.16 9.81
N ARG A 37 7.50 -9.05 9.55
CA ARG A 37 8.37 -8.02 10.18
C ARG A 37 7.87 -6.60 9.89
N GLN A 38 7.49 -6.34 8.65
CA GLN A 38 6.99 -5.03 8.25
C GLN A 38 5.63 -4.72 8.87
N LEU A 39 4.72 -5.71 8.96
CA LEU A 39 3.43 -5.59 9.64
C LEU A 39 3.62 -5.28 11.14
N ALA A 40 4.54 -5.98 11.81
CA ALA A 40 4.88 -5.70 13.21
C ALA A 40 5.47 -4.29 13.39
N LYS A 41 6.36 -3.85 12.48
CA LYS A 41 6.91 -2.47 12.47
C LYS A 41 5.81 -1.43 12.26
N MET A 42 4.83 -1.72 11.41
CA MET A 42 3.69 -0.84 11.16
C MET A 42 2.74 -0.77 12.37
N GLY A 43 2.83 -1.69 13.33
CA GLY A 43 2.08 -1.66 14.58
C GLY A 43 0.73 -2.35 14.51
N VAL A 44 0.57 -3.41 13.69
CA VAL A 44 -0.61 -4.28 13.76
C VAL A 44 -0.67 -4.99 15.11
N ASP A 45 -1.87 -5.21 15.62
CA ASP A 45 -2.05 -5.83 16.95
C ASP A 45 -1.96 -7.36 16.87
N THR A 46 -2.44 -7.96 15.78
CA THR A 46 -2.44 -9.42 15.56
C THR A 46 -2.06 -9.74 14.12
N ILE A 47 -1.23 -10.76 13.91
CA ILE A 47 -0.87 -11.29 12.59
C ILE A 47 -1.33 -12.74 12.51
N GLU A 48 -2.04 -13.09 11.43
CA GLU A 48 -2.37 -14.46 11.05
C GLU A 48 -1.43 -14.90 9.91
N PRO A 49 -0.30 -15.56 10.22
CA PRO A 49 0.80 -15.67 9.27
C PRO A 49 0.70 -16.83 8.27
N GLY A 50 -0.41 -17.57 8.31
CA GLY A 50 -0.66 -18.68 7.39
C GLY A 50 -1.61 -19.73 7.96
N PHE A 51 -1.70 -20.87 7.26
CA PHE A 51 -2.53 -22.00 7.66
C PHE A 51 -1.67 -23.24 7.94
N PRO A 52 -1.24 -23.48 9.20
CA PRO A 52 -0.18 -24.44 9.55
C PRO A 52 -0.40 -25.88 9.08
N ILE A 53 -1.66 -26.30 8.92
CA ILE A 53 -1.97 -27.65 8.44
C ILE A 53 -1.92 -27.79 6.92
N SER A 54 -1.91 -26.68 6.18
CA SER A 54 -2.00 -26.69 4.71
C SER A 54 -0.75 -27.27 4.05
N SER A 55 0.43 -26.94 4.59
CA SER A 55 1.71 -27.45 4.09
C SER A 55 2.82 -27.39 5.14
N PRO A 56 3.90 -28.16 4.97
CA PRO A 56 5.11 -28.03 5.81
C PRO A 56 5.74 -26.64 5.75
N GLY A 57 5.71 -25.99 4.58
CA GLY A 57 6.21 -24.60 4.39
C GLY A 57 5.44 -23.58 5.22
N ASP A 58 4.13 -23.67 5.20
CA ASP A 58 3.25 -22.81 6.00
C ASP A 58 3.45 -23.02 7.50
N PHE A 59 3.51 -24.30 7.93
CA PHE A 59 3.82 -24.62 9.32
C PHE A 59 5.14 -23.99 9.75
N HIS A 60 6.19 -24.13 8.94
CA HIS A 60 7.52 -23.59 9.23
C HIS A 60 7.53 -22.06 9.29
N ALA A 61 6.86 -21.40 8.33
CA ALA A 61 6.74 -19.94 8.31
C ALA A 61 6.05 -19.42 9.59
N VAL A 62 4.90 -19.99 9.97
CA VAL A 62 4.18 -19.63 11.19
C VAL A 62 5.06 -19.83 12.42
N GLN A 63 5.76 -20.97 12.51
CA GLN A 63 6.66 -21.27 13.64
C GLN A 63 7.82 -20.27 13.72
N GLN A 64 8.44 -19.92 12.61
CA GLN A 64 9.56 -18.98 12.60
C GLN A 64 9.11 -17.56 12.96
N ILE A 65 7.98 -17.10 12.41
CA ILE A 65 7.36 -15.82 12.75
C ILE A 65 7.03 -15.76 14.26
N SER A 66 6.49 -16.84 14.81
CA SER A 66 6.17 -16.96 16.23
C SER A 66 7.39 -16.82 17.16
N ARG A 67 8.55 -17.35 16.74
CA ARG A 67 9.81 -17.22 17.48
C ARG A 67 10.40 -15.82 17.39
N GLU A 68 10.27 -15.20 16.23
CA GLU A 68 10.96 -13.96 15.94
C GLU A 68 10.20 -12.72 16.43
N LEU A 69 8.86 -12.69 16.27
CA LEU A 69 8.07 -11.50 16.56
C LEU A 69 7.46 -11.57 17.97
N GLN A 70 8.04 -10.81 18.90
CA GLN A 70 7.63 -10.85 20.31
C GLN A 70 6.68 -9.71 20.74
N GLY A 71 6.53 -8.68 19.91
CA GLY A 71 5.73 -7.48 20.22
C GLY A 71 4.32 -7.47 19.62
N VAL A 72 3.91 -8.55 18.94
CA VAL A 72 2.63 -8.70 18.25
C VAL A 72 2.00 -10.05 18.64
N GLU A 73 0.67 -10.13 18.68
CA GLU A 73 -0.03 -11.39 18.88
C GLU A 73 0.01 -12.23 17.60
N ILE A 74 0.41 -13.50 17.71
CA ILE A 74 0.42 -14.43 16.57
C ILE A 74 -0.82 -15.32 16.61
N CYS A 75 -1.59 -15.32 15.53
CA CYS A 75 -2.82 -16.08 15.40
C CYS A 75 -2.59 -17.35 14.56
N GLY A 76 -2.84 -18.49 15.16
CA GLY A 76 -2.85 -19.79 14.47
C GLY A 76 -4.23 -20.10 13.93
N PHE A 77 -4.37 -20.24 12.61
CA PHE A 77 -5.62 -20.53 11.93
C PHE A 77 -5.90 -22.01 11.83
N ALA A 78 -7.14 -22.44 12.08
CA ALA A 78 -7.55 -23.84 12.09
C ALA A 78 -9.02 -24.02 11.68
N ARG A 79 -9.33 -25.07 10.93
CA ARG A 79 -10.70 -25.57 10.90
C ARG A 79 -11.07 -26.12 12.28
N ALA A 80 -12.36 -26.19 12.60
CA ALA A 80 -12.83 -26.83 13.83
C ALA A 80 -12.60 -28.36 13.79
N MET A 81 -11.33 -28.76 13.69
CA MET A 81 -10.84 -30.15 13.62
C MET A 81 -9.59 -30.30 14.47
N LYS A 82 -9.52 -31.39 15.24
CA LYS A 82 -8.43 -31.62 16.20
C LYS A 82 -7.04 -31.52 15.56
N ALA A 83 -6.82 -32.14 14.40
CA ALA A 83 -5.53 -32.12 13.72
C ALA A 83 -5.07 -30.71 13.31
N ASP A 84 -6.01 -29.87 12.85
CA ASP A 84 -5.73 -28.48 12.48
C ASP A 84 -5.37 -27.64 13.72
N ILE A 85 -6.14 -27.81 14.80
CA ILE A 85 -5.92 -27.14 16.08
C ILE A 85 -4.56 -27.53 16.67
N ASP A 86 -4.22 -28.81 16.68
CA ASP A 86 -2.92 -29.31 17.15
C ASP A 86 -1.77 -28.71 16.35
N SER A 87 -1.92 -28.60 15.01
CA SER A 87 -0.94 -27.98 14.13
C SER A 87 -0.77 -26.49 14.44
N ALA A 88 -1.89 -25.76 14.59
CA ALA A 88 -1.88 -24.33 14.92
C ALA A 88 -1.25 -24.06 16.30
N ILE A 89 -1.61 -24.82 17.31
CA ILE A 89 -1.03 -24.74 18.66
C ILE A 89 0.48 -24.95 18.63
N LYS A 90 0.93 -25.99 17.90
CA LYS A 90 2.34 -26.35 17.80
C LYS A 90 3.15 -25.30 17.02
N ALA A 91 2.58 -24.75 15.94
CA ALA A 91 3.24 -23.73 15.15
C ALA A 91 3.39 -22.38 15.89
N THR A 92 2.43 -22.06 16.78
CA THR A 92 2.42 -20.81 17.56
C THR A 92 2.97 -20.93 18.98
N GLN A 93 3.50 -22.11 19.38
CA GLN A 93 3.91 -22.36 20.77
C GLN A 93 4.98 -21.43 21.31
N ASP A 94 5.84 -20.91 20.44
CA ASP A 94 6.98 -20.04 20.79
C ASP A 94 6.63 -18.54 20.77
N ALA A 95 5.39 -18.18 20.43
CA ALA A 95 4.94 -16.78 20.42
C ALA A 95 4.73 -16.26 21.87
N ALA A 96 5.16 -15.03 22.12
CA ALA A 96 4.96 -14.37 23.43
C ALA A 96 3.48 -14.12 23.75
N SER A 97 2.69 -13.76 22.73
CA SER A 97 1.24 -13.68 22.75
C SER A 97 0.66 -14.48 21.60
N ARG A 98 -0.29 -15.35 21.89
CA ARG A 98 -0.86 -16.23 20.87
C ARG A 98 -2.37 -16.35 20.98
N ARG A 99 -3.01 -16.54 19.83
CA ARG A 99 -4.44 -16.78 19.64
C ARG A 99 -4.63 -18.01 18.74
N ILE A 100 -5.67 -18.79 18.96
CA ILE A 100 -6.12 -19.79 18.01
C ILE A 100 -7.45 -19.31 17.43
N HIS A 101 -7.48 -19.13 16.12
CA HIS A 101 -8.65 -18.77 15.36
C HIS A 101 -9.23 -20.01 14.67
N MET A 102 -10.45 -20.35 15.04
CA MET A 102 -11.15 -21.50 14.49
C MET A 102 -12.37 -21.05 13.71
N PHE A 103 -12.64 -21.73 12.61
CA PHE A 103 -13.85 -21.50 11.83
C PHE A 103 -14.61 -22.77 11.55
N LEU A 104 -15.93 -22.62 11.42
CA LEU A 104 -16.86 -23.67 11.00
C LEU A 104 -18.04 -23.01 10.30
N SER A 105 -18.44 -23.54 9.14
CA SER A 105 -19.57 -23.00 8.38
C SER A 105 -20.89 -23.11 9.15
N SER A 106 -21.71 -22.07 9.05
CA SER A 106 -22.98 -21.97 9.77
C SER A 106 -24.21 -21.72 8.88
N SER A 107 -24.05 -21.22 7.65
CA SER A 107 -25.19 -21.03 6.75
C SER A 107 -25.76 -22.35 6.24
N ASP A 108 -27.07 -22.41 6.05
CA ASP A 108 -27.75 -23.64 5.57
C ASP A 108 -27.17 -24.09 4.22
N ILE A 109 -26.85 -23.17 3.32
CA ILE A 109 -26.23 -23.53 2.05
C ILE A 109 -24.87 -24.22 2.22
N HIS A 110 -24.06 -23.81 3.18
CA HIS A 110 -22.78 -24.49 3.47
C HIS A 110 -23.00 -25.80 4.23
N LEU A 111 -24.01 -25.87 5.11
CA LEU A 111 -24.35 -27.12 5.81
C LEU A 111 -24.78 -28.20 4.82
N ASP A 112 -25.65 -27.86 3.86
CA ASP A 112 -26.21 -28.79 2.90
C ASP A 112 -25.20 -29.25 1.84
N PHE A 113 -24.44 -28.32 1.27
CA PHE A 113 -23.61 -28.58 0.07
C PHE A 113 -22.14 -28.83 0.40
N GLN A 114 -21.59 -28.18 1.43
CA GLN A 114 -20.17 -28.24 1.77
C GLN A 114 -19.89 -29.21 2.92
N LEU A 115 -20.51 -29.01 4.09
CA LEU A 115 -20.27 -29.85 5.28
C LEU A 115 -21.06 -31.12 5.30
N ARG A 116 -22.25 -31.13 4.73
CA ARG A 116 -23.23 -32.26 4.79
C ARG A 116 -23.50 -32.70 6.22
N LYS A 117 -23.81 -31.71 7.09
CA LYS A 117 -24.05 -31.90 8.52
C LYS A 117 -25.33 -31.21 8.95
N SER A 118 -25.99 -31.76 9.97
CA SER A 118 -27.12 -31.07 10.61
C SER A 118 -26.64 -29.91 11.47
N ARG A 119 -27.50 -28.93 11.74
CA ARG A 119 -27.25 -27.81 12.65
C ARG A 119 -26.75 -28.28 14.01
N GLN A 120 -27.38 -29.32 14.59
CA GLN A 120 -26.99 -29.91 15.87
C GLN A 120 -25.56 -30.48 15.84
N GLN A 121 -25.17 -31.16 14.75
CA GLN A 121 -23.79 -31.64 14.58
C GLN A 121 -22.78 -30.50 14.50
N VAL A 122 -23.13 -29.38 13.86
CA VAL A 122 -22.26 -28.19 13.76
C VAL A 122 -22.09 -27.55 15.13
N VAL A 123 -23.14 -27.37 15.92
CA VAL A 123 -23.06 -26.84 17.30
C VAL A 123 -22.16 -27.74 18.16
N GLU A 124 -22.33 -29.07 18.11
CA GLU A 124 -21.50 -29.98 18.91
C GLU A 124 -20.03 -29.99 18.45
N MET A 125 -19.77 -29.88 17.15
CA MET A 125 -18.41 -29.74 16.65
C MET A 125 -17.76 -28.43 17.12
N ALA A 126 -18.46 -27.31 17.00
CA ALA A 126 -17.97 -26.01 17.46
C ALA A 126 -17.65 -26.06 18.95
N ARG A 127 -18.59 -26.54 19.75
CA ARG A 127 -18.47 -26.72 21.21
C ARG A 127 -17.25 -27.55 21.58
N SER A 128 -17.16 -28.77 21.05
CA SER A 128 -16.10 -29.72 21.42
C SER A 128 -14.71 -29.24 20.99
N MET A 129 -14.59 -28.54 19.86
CA MET A 129 -13.31 -28.05 19.36
C MET A 129 -12.85 -26.81 20.10
N VAL A 130 -13.76 -25.91 20.51
CA VAL A 130 -13.40 -24.79 21.40
C VAL A 130 -12.97 -25.30 22.77
N ALA A 131 -13.73 -26.21 23.38
CA ALA A 131 -13.35 -26.85 24.65
C ALA A 131 -11.98 -27.55 24.57
N TYR A 132 -11.68 -28.18 23.44
CA TYR A 132 -10.39 -28.81 23.20
C TYR A 132 -9.26 -27.78 23.14
N ALA A 133 -9.38 -26.75 22.29
CA ALA A 133 -8.34 -25.73 22.13
C ALA A 133 -8.08 -24.95 23.42
N LYS A 134 -9.14 -24.71 24.21
CA LYS A 134 -9.07 -23.98 25.50
C LYS A 134 -8.15 -24.63 26.53
N GLN A 135 -7.89 -25.93 26.42
CA GLN A 135 -6.95 -26.64 27.32
C GLN A 135 -5.50 -26.20 27.11
N PHE A 136 -5.17 -25.60 25.96
CA PHE A 136 -3.80 -25.26 25.56
C PHE A 136 -3.56 -23.76 25.39
N VAL A 137 -4.60 -22.99 25.04
CA VAL A 137 -4.49 -21.55 24.72
C VAL A 137 -5.63 -20.78 25.38
N HIS A 138 -5.29 -19.61 25.94
CA HIS A 138 -6.30 -18.78 26.60
C HIS A 138 -7.17 -18.01 25.58
N ASN A 139 -6.55 -17.38 24.57
CA ASN A 139 -7.26 -16.61 23.55
C ASN A 139 -7.76 -17.51 22.42
N ILE A 140 -9.08 -17.68 22.38
CA ILE A 140 -9.77 -18.45 21.33
C ILE A 140 -10.70 -17.51 20.58
N GLU A 141 -10.46 -17.38 19.28
CA GLU A 141 -11.35 -16.72 18.34
C GLU A 141 -12.14 -17.76 17.57
N PHE A 142 -13.44 -17.55 17.44
CA PHE A 142 -14.31 -18.45 16.70
C PHE A 142 -15.10 -17.68 15.63
N SER A 143 -15.07 -18.20 14.38
CA SER A 143 -15.79 -17.67 13.23
C SER A 143 -16.88 -18.66 12.78
N PRO A 144 -18.17 -18.33 12.94
CA PRO A 144 -19.24 -19.00 12.21
C PRO A 144 -19.19 -18.55 10.74
N MET A 145 -18.44 -19.28 9.90
CA MET A 145 -18.24 -18.92 8.50
C MET A 145 -19.58 -18.76 7.77
N ASP A 146 -19.70 -17.68 6.99
CA ASP A 146 -20.92 -17.28 6.29
C ASP A 146 -22.04 -16.80 7.23
N ALA A 147 -21.65 -16.10 8.28
CA ALA A 147 -22.55 -15.60 9.32
C ALA A 147 -23.64 -14.67 8.77
N THR A 148 -23.32 -13.84 7.77
CA THR A 148 -24.26 -12.88 7.17
C THR A 148 -25.43 -13.55 6.42
N ARG A 149 -25.29 -14.84 6.06
CA ARG A 149 -26.34 -15.64 5.45
C ARG A 149 -26.88 -16.74 6.37
N THR A 150 -26.51 -16.69 7.66
CA THR A 150 -27.00 -17.60 8.69
C THR A 150 -28.20 -16.98 9.41
N GLY A 151 -29.27 -17.77 9.63
CA GLY A 151 -30.42 -17.29 10.40
C GLY A 151 -30.05 -16.98 11.85
N ASP A 152 -30.58 -15.89 12.39
CA ASP A 152 -30.23 -15.37 13.73
C ASP A 152 -30.33 -16.44 14.83
N GLU A 153 -31.41 -17.23 14.86
CA GLU A 153 -31.59 -18.25 15.90
C GLU A 153 -30.45 -19.27 15.93
N PHE A 154 -30.06 -19.77 14.76
CA PHE A 154 -28.98 -20.76 14.68
C PHE A 154 -27.60 -20.12 14.91
N LEU A 155 -27.40 -18.91 14.41
CA LEU A 155 -26.17 -18.16 14.70
C LEU A 155 -25.99 -17.97 16.20
N PHE A 156 -27.05 -17.55 16.92
CA PHE A 156 -26.98 -17.33 18.37
C PHE A 156 -26.71 -18.64 19.12
N GLU A 157 -27.34 -19.75 18.71
CA GLU A 157 -27.09 -21.07 19.29
C GLU A 157 -25.61 -21.47 19.18
N VAL A 158 -24.99 -21.30 18.01
CA VAL A 158 -23.56 -21.59 17.79
C VAL A 158 -22.69 -20.69 18.67
N LEU A 159 -22.96 -19.38 18.69
CA LEU A 159 -22.19 -18.42 19.47
C LEU A 159 -22.29 -18.68 20.97
N GLU A 160 -23.49 -18.96 21.50
CA GLU A 160 -23.66 -19.32 22.91
C GLU A 160 -22.90 -20.59 23.27
N ALA A 161 -22.94 -21.58 22.38
CA ALA A 161 -22.23 -22.84 22.59
C ALA A 161 -20.71 -22.64 22.71
N VAL A 162 -20.11 -21.83 21.84
CA VAL A 162 -18.66 -21.58 21.89
C VAL A 162 -18.24 -20.66 23.03
N ILE A 163 -19.07 -19.69 23.42
CA ILE A 163 -18.83 -18.85 24.61
C ILE A 163 -18.81 -19.73 25.87
N ALA A 164 -19.77 -20.66 26.01
CA ALA A 164 -19.86 -21.55 27.16
C ALA A 164 -18.61 -22.43 27.32
N GLU A 165 -17.93 -22.76 26.24
CA GLU A 165 -16.68 -23.54 26.25
C GLU A 165 -15.41 -22.68 26.30
N GLY A 166 -15.56 -21.35 26.35
CA GLY A 166 -14.47 -20.43 26.62
C GLY A 166 -13.87 -19.70 25.42
N ALA A 167 -14.61 -19.54 24.33
CA ALA A 167 -14.24 -18.60 23.28
C ALA A 167 -14.16 -17.20 23.90
N THR A 168 -13.11 -16.45 23.56
CA THR A 168 -12.86 -15.10 24.08
C THR A 168 -13.18 -14.01 23.08
N ILE A 169 -13.17 -14.36 21.78
CA ILE A 169 -13.45 -13.45 20.68
C ILE A 169 -14.42 -14.14 19.71
N LEU A 170 -15.45 -13.42 19.32
CA LEU A 170 -16.39 -13.83 18.29
C LEU A 170 -16.16 -13.02 17.03
N ASN A 171 -15.66 -13.65 15.99
CA ASN A 171 -15.54 -13.04 14.67
C ASN A 171 -16.82 -13.35 13.85
N ILE A 172 -17.45 -12.33 13.32
CA ILE A 172 -18.68 -12.45 12.52
C ILE A 172 -18.35 -12.16 11.07
N PRO A 173 -18.08 -13.19 10.22
CA PRO A 173 -17.61 -12.93 8.87
C PRO A 173 -18.73 -12.67 7.87
N ASP A 174 -18.54 -11.66 7.04
CA ASP A 174 -19.21 -11.48 5.75
C ASP A 174 -18.41 -12.18 4.66
N THR A 175 -18.49 -13.50 4.66
CA THR A 175 -17.63 -14.41 3.89
C THR A 175 -17.72 -14.22 2.38
N VAL A 176 -18.85 -13.76 1.88
CA VAL A 176 -19.07 -13.57 0.43
C VAL A 176 -19.28 -12.10 0.04
N GLY A 177 -18.95 -11.17 0.95
CA GLY A 177 -19.04 -9.73 0.69
C GLY A 177 -20.44 -9.27 0.31
N TYR A 178 -21.46 -9.84 0.93
CA TYR A 178 -22.88 -9.73 0.56
C TYR A 178 -23.62 -8.66 1.36
N ALA A 179 -23.21 -8.41 2.60
CA ALA A 179 -23.93 -7.54 3.53
C ALA A 179 -23.82 -6.05 3.14
N LEU A 180 -24.90 -5.31 3.43
CA LEU A 180 -24.87 -3.86 3.43
C LEU A 180 -24.39 -3.33 4.79
N PRO A 181 -23.78 -2.11 4.85
CA PRO A 181 -23.22 -1.59 6.10
C PRO A 181 -24.23 -1.51 7.26
N GLU A 182 -25.45 -1.07 6.98
CA GLU A 182 -26.49 -0.96 8.00
C GLU A 182 -26.92 -2.34 8.53
N GLU A 183 -27.07 -3.33 7.63
CA GLU A 183 -27.42 -4.70 7.98
C GLU A 183 -26.34 -5.35 8.83
N TYR A 184 -25.08 -5.16 8.44
CA TYR A 184 -23.92 -5.73 9.15
C TYR A 184 -23.77 -5.10 10.55
N GLY A 185 -23.86 -3.79 10.67
CA GLY A 185 -23.87 -3.11 11.97
C GLY A 185 -25.05 -3.52 12.84
N ALA A 186 -26.25 -3.70 12.26
CA ALA A 186 -27.44 -4.17 12.98
C ALA A 186 -27.27 -5.61 13.48
N MET A 187 -26.60 -6.47 12.70
CA MET A 187 -26.28 -7.85 13.09
C MET A 187 -25.43 -7.89 14.37
N PHE A 188 -24.36 -7.11 14.46
CA PHE A 188 -23.55 -7.02 15.69
C PHE A 188 -24.36 -6.53 16.88
N ARG A 189 -25.23 -5.56 16.68
CA ARG A 189 -26.12 -5.09 17.77
C ARG A 189 -27.06 -6.22 18.26
N ARG A 190 -27.67 -6.99 17.33
CA ARG A 190 -28.53 -8.12 17.68
C ARG A 190 -27.76 -9.22 18.41
N VAL A 191 -26.60 -9.61 17.89
CA VAL A 191 -25.72 -10.63 18.52
C VAL A 191 -25.39 -10.20 19.96
N ARG A 192 -24.92 -8.98 20.16
CA ARG A 192 -24.55 -8.48 21.51
C ARG A 192 -25.71 -8.40 22.49
N GLN A 193 -26.92 -8.16 21.99
CA GLN A 193 -28.13 -8.05 22.83
C GLN A 193 -28.77 -9.40 23.16
N SER A 194 -28.68 -10.36 22.25
CA SER A 194 -29.46 -11.60 22.32
C SER A 194 -28.65 -12.82 22.72
N VAL A 195 -27.34 -12.86 22.41
CA VAL A 195 -26.48 -14.00 22.71
C VAL A 195 -26.11 -13.99 24.19
N ARG A 196 -26.41 -15.08 24.87
CA ARG A 196 -26.08 -15.26 26.29
C ARG A 196 -24.57 -15.32 26.48
N GLY A 197 -24.03 -14.45 27.34
CA GLY A 197 -22.59 -14.28 27.57
C GLY A 197 -21.92 -13.38 26.53
N GLY A 198 -22.66 -12.78 25.60
CA GLY A 198 -22.13 -11.89 24.58
C GLY A 198 -21.48 -10.60 25.12
N ASP A 199 -21.77 -10.26 26.37
CA ASP A 199 -21.13 -9.14 27.09
C ASP A 199 -19.78 -9.52 27.74
N THR A 200 -19.43 -10.80 27.76
CA THR A 200 -18.18 -11.30 28.36
C THR A 200 -17.06 -11.55 27.34
N VAL A 201 -17.31 -11.34 26.07
CA VAL A 201 -16.40 -11.60 24.94
C VAL A 201 -16.14 -10.36 24.13
N GLU A 202 -15.03 -10.35 23.40
CA GLU A 202 -14.73 -9.32 22.41
C GLU A 202 -15.31 -9.73 21.04
N TYR A 203 -15.48 -8.73 20.15
CA TYR A 203 -16.02 -8.93 18.82
C TYR A 203 -15.02 -8.53 17.74
N SER A 204 -14.92 -9.38 16.71
CA SER A 204 -14.12 -9.18 15.52
C SER A 204 -15.02 -9.11 14.28
N ALA A 205 -14.65 -8.28 13.32
CA ALA A 205 -15.31 -8.17 12.03
C ALA A 205 -14.37 -8.60 10.90
N HIS A 206 -14.85 -9.48 10.03
CA HIS A 206 -14.16 -9.91 8.82
C HIS A 206 -15.07 -9.70 7.61
N CYS A 207 -14.61 -8.95 6.61
CA CYS A 207 -15.42 -8.60 5.45
C CYS A 207 -14.68 -8.83 4.15
N HIS A 208 -15.27 -9.65 3.25
CA HIS A 208 -14.89 -9.69 1.85
C HIS A 208 -15.48 -8.52 1.06
N ASN A 209 -14.90 -8.23 -0.11
CA ASN A 209 -15.13 -6.98 -0.83
C ASN A 209 -15.90 -7.16 -2.16
N ASP A 210 -16.70 -8.21 -2.28
CA ASP A 210 -17.39 -8.58 -3.54
C ASP A 210 -18.32 -7.47 -4.06
N LEU A 211 -18.98 -6.74 -3.17
CA LEU A 211 -19.78 -5.56 -3.50
C LEU A 211 -19.03 -4.23 -3.35
N GLY A 212 -17.71 -4.24 -3.04
CA GLY A 212 -16.94 -3.03 -2.79
C GLY A 212 -17.26 -2.36 -1.46
N LEU A 213 -17.82 -3.08 -0.48
CA LEU A 213 -18.32 -2.52 0.78
C LEU A 213 -17.54 -2.99 2.01
N ALA A 214 -16.46 -3.75 1.87
CA ALA A 214 -15.75 -4.33 3.01
C ALA A 214 -15.32 -3.29 4.05
N VAL A 215 -14.74 -2.18 3.64
CA VAL A 215 -14.34 -1.09 4.55
C VAL A 215 -15.56 -0.43 5.20
N ALA A 216 -16.61 -0.18 4.43
CA ALA A 216 -17.83 0.42 4.95
C ALA A 216 -18.53 -0.48 5.96
N ASN A 217 -18.57 -1.81 5.71
CA ASN A 217 -19.11 -2.81 6.62
C ASN A 217 -18.28 -2.86 7.91
N SER A 218 -16.95 -2.86 7.81
CA SER A 218 -16.06 -2.84 8.98
C SER A 218 -16.25 -1.58 9.84
N LEU A 219 -16.41 -0.41 9.21
CA LEU A 219 -16.72 0.83 9.93
C LEU A 219 -18.10 0.78 10.62
N ALA A 220 -19.10 0.17 9.99
CA ALA A 220 -20.41 -0.03 10.59
C ALA A 220 -20.36 -1.00 11.79
N ALA A 221 -19.55 -2.05 11.70
CA ALA A 221 -19.28 -2.96 12.82
C ALA A 221 -18.58 -2.25 13.98
N ILE A 222 -17.58 -1.41 13.72
CA ILE A 222 -16.91 -0.57 14.73
C ILE A 222 -17.93 0.34 15.42
N ALA A 223 -18.81 0.99 14.68
CA ALA A 223 -19.88 1.82 15.23
C ALA A 223 -20.88 1.01 16.08
N ALA A 224 -21.06 -0.29 15.79
CA ALA A 224 -21.86 -1.21 16.59
C ALA A 224 -21.11 -1.80 17.82
N GLY A 225 -19.84 -1.41 18.04
CA GLY A 225 -19.09 -1.77 19.25
C GLY A 225 -18.04 -2.87 19.06
N VAL A 226 -17.74 -3.25 17.82
CA VAL A 226 -16.62 -4.16 17.51
C VAL A 226 -15.29 -3.55 17.90
N THR A 227 -14.37 -4.37 18.41
CA THR A 227 -13.05 -3.97 18.90
C THR A 227 -11.89 -4.51 18.08
N HIS A 228 -12.10 -5.54 17.25
CA HIS A 228 -11.12 -6.14 16.36
C HIS A 228 -11.62 -6.07 14.91
N VAL A 229 -10.75 -5.76 13.97
CA VAL A 229 -11.10 -5.83 12.55
C VAL A 229 -10.01 -6.57 11.80
N GLU A 230 -10.42 -7.61 11.09
CA GLU A 230 -9.56 -8.33 10.17
C GLU A 230 -9.41 -7.54 8.86
N VAL A 231 -8.17 -7.40 8.43
CA VAL A 231 -7.80 -6.62 7.25
C VAL A 231 -6.71 -7.31 6.46
N THR A 232 -6.54 -6.89 5.22
CA THR A 232 -5.35 -7.22 4.43
C THR A 232 -4.73 -5.96 3.84
N VAL A 233 -3.41 -5.93 3.70
CA VAL A 233 -2.72 -4.86 2.99
C VAL A 233 -3.19 -4.84 1.54
N ASN A 234 -3.51 -3.67 1.01
CA ASN A 234 -4.08 -3.44 -0.32
C ASN A 234 -5.45 -4.09 -0.55
N GLY A 235 -6.06 -4.67 0.47
CA GLY A 235 -7.31 -5.41 0.34
C GLY A 235 -7.16 -6.73 -0.43
N VAL A 236 -5.95 -7.31 -0.51
CA VAL A 236 -5.72 -8.57 -1.22
C VAL A 236 -6.52 -9.71 -0.60
N GLY A 237 -6.90 -10.72 -1.39
CA GLY A 237 -7.65 -11.88 -0.94
C GLY A 237 -8.44 -12.55 -2.05
N GLU A 238 -9.19 -13.59 -1.70
CA GLU A 238 -10.02 -14.29 -2.67
C GLU A 238 -11.03 -13.37 -3.36
N ARG A 239 -11.34 -13.67 -4.60
CA ARG A 239 -12.32 -12.97 -5.47
C ARG A 239 -12.00 -11.47 -5.59
N ALA A 240 -12.77 -10.59 -4.91
CA ALA A 240 -12.58 -9.14 -4.89
C ALA A 240 -11.73 -8.65 -3.70
N GLY A 241 -11.23 -9.58 -2.87
CA GLY A 241 -10.37 -9.30 -1.73
C GLY A 241 -11.12 -9.06 -0.43
N ASN A 242 -10.42 -8.47 0.53
CA ASN A 242 -10.84 -8.22 1.91
C ASN A 242 -10.96 -6.72 2.23
N CYS A 243 -11.31 -6.42 3.46
CA CYS A 243 -11.21 -5.06 4.00
C CYS A 243 -9.77 -4.56 3.90
N SER A 244 -9.57 -3.45 3.20
CA SER A 244 -8.25 -2.85 2.96
C SER A 244 -7.74 -2.16 4.23
N LEU A 245 -6.55 -2.57 4.70
CA LEU A 245 -5.92 -2.03 5.92
C LEU A 245 -5.76 -0.52 5.85
N GLU A 246 -5.13 -0.03 4.79
CA GLU A 246 -4.83 1.40 4.60
C GLU A 246 -6.08 2.26 4.53
N GLU A 247 -7.14 1.76 3.90
CA GLU A 247 -8.40 2.49 3.77
C GLU A 247 -9.15 2.57 5.10
N LEU A 248 -9.23 1.44 5.83
CA LEU A 248 -9.86 1.40 7.15
C LEU A 248 -9.15 2.29 8.16
N VAL A 249 -7.81 2.13 8.26
CA VAL A 249 -6.98 2.86 9.21
C VAL A 249 -7.04 4.35 8.95
N MET A 250 -6.95 4.77 7.69
CA MET A 250 -6.98 6.20 7.36
C MET A 250 -8.37 6.81 7.47
N ALA A 251 -9.45 6.04 7.28
CA ALA A 251 -10.79 6.48 7.60
C ALA A 251 -10.94 6.75 9.12
N ILE A 252 -10.43 5.84 9.96
CA ILE A 252 -10.43 6.02 11.42
C ILE A 252 -9.60 7.24 11.82
N GLU A 253 -8.36 7.34 11.34
CA GLU A 253 -7.44 8.44 11.71
C GLU A 253 -8.00 9.80 11.29
N THR A 254 -8.49 9.91 10.06
CA THR A 254 -9.08 11.16 9.52
C THR A 254 -10.35 11.57 10.27
N ARG A 255 -11.15 10.60 10.74
CA ARG A 255 -12.43 10.82 11.43
C ARG A 255 -12.37 10.52 12.93
N LYS A 256 -11.18 10.40 13.51
CA LYS A 256 -10.92 10.02 14.90
C LYS A 256 -11.81 10.76 15.91
N GLN A 257 -11.92 12.08 15.78
CA GLN A 257 -12.74 12.89 16.69
C GLN A 257 -14.24 12.60 16.58
N THR A 258 -14.73 12.34 15.39
CA THR A 258 -16.16 12.05 15.15
C THR A 258 -16.52 10.63 15.57
N MET A 259 -15.62 9.68 15.35
CA MET A 259 -15.86 8.26 15.64
C MET A 259 -15.54 7.89 17.08
N GLY A 260 -14.72 8.66 17.80
CA GLY A 260 -14.27 8.35 19.17
C GLY A 260 -13.44 7.07 19.25
N VAL A 261 -12.74 6.70 18.18
CA VAL A 261 -11.90 5.50 18.10
C VAL A 261 -10.53 5.82 17.52
N GLU A 262 -9.56 4.95 17.81
CA GLU A 262 -8.19 5.05 17.28
C GLU A 262 -7.57 3.68 17.06
N THR A 263 -6.50 3.60 16.28
CA THR A 263 -5.69 2.40 16.07
C THR A 263 -4.28 2.57 16.61
N GLY A 264 -3.51 1.49 16.64
CA GLY A 264 -2.08 1.51 16.97
C GLY A 264 -1.17 1.63 15.75
N ILE A 265 -1.71 1.81 14.56
CA ILE A 265 -0.95 1.79 13.31
C ILE A 265 -0.09 3.04 13.16
N VAL A 266 1.17 2.84 12.78
CA VAL A 266 2.12 3.88 12.39
C VAL A 266 1.86 4.25 10.93
N SER A 267 1.10 5.31 10.70
CA SER A 267 0.62 5.70 9.37
C SER A 267 1.74 5.92 8.35
N SER A 268 2.93 6.38 8.78
CA SER A 268 4.09 6.58 7.90
C SER A 268 4.67 5.29 7.30
N GLU A 269 4.31 4.12 7.84
CA GLU A 269 4.71 2.82 7.29
C GLU A 269 3.73 2.27 6.25
N ILE A 270 2.53 2.86 6.11
CA ILE A 270 1.45 2.34 5.25
C ILE A 270 1.92 2.23 3.80
N PHE A 271 2.47 3.29 3.24
CA PHE A 271 2.86 3.33 1.83
C PHE A 271 3.96 2.31 1.51
N ASN A 272 5.00 2.25 2.35
CA ASN A 272 6.07 1.28 2.19
C ASN A 272 5.59 -0.16 2.31
N THR A 273 4.67 -0.43 3.26
CA THR A 273 4.06 -1.76 3.44
C THR A 273 3.24 -2.14 2.22
N SER A 274 2.40 -1.22 1.73
CA SER A 274 1.59 -1.42 0.53
C SER A 274 2.45 -1.76 -0.70
N LYS A 275 3.50 -0.98 -0.95
CA LYS A 275 4.44 -1.25 -2.05
C LYS A 275 5.18 -2.59 -1.88
N MET A 276 5.64 -2.90 -0.66
CA MET A 276 6.32 -4.17 -0.39
C MET A 276 5.42 -5.37 -0.69
N VAL A 277 4.19 -5.38 -0.19
CA VAL A 277 3.22 -6.47 -0.42
C VAL A 277 2.89 -6.59 -1.90
N SER A 278 2.63 -5.45 -2.58
CA SER A 278 2.36 -5.42 -4.03
C SER A 278 3.51 -6.04 -4.85
N ARG A 279 4.76 -5.70 -4.53
CA ARG A 279 5.94 -6.24 -5.22
C ARG A 279 6.12 -7.74 -4.96
N ILE A 280 6.01 -8.17 -3.71
CA ILE A 280 6.24 -9.57 -3.32
C ILE A 280 5.15 -10.47 -3.89
N MET A 281 3.88 -10.08 -3.79
CA MET A 281 2.76 -10.86 -4.32
C MET A 281 2.59 -10.75 -5.84
N GLY A 282 3.23 -9.78 -6.49
CA GLY A 282 3.07 -9.54 -7.92
C GLY A 282 1.72 -8.88 -8.31
N PHE A 283 0.99 -8.31 -7.35
CA PHE A 283 -0.28 -7.61 -7.58
C PHE A 283 -0.05 -6.10 -7.66
N PRO A 284 -0.14 -5.47 -8.84
CA PRO A 284 0.05 -4.04 -8.98
C PRO A 284 -1.08 -3.26 -8.30
N ILE A 285 -0.72 -2.16 -7.64
CA ILE A 285 -1.68 -1.25 -7.02
C ILE A 285 -2.37 -0.45 -8.13
N ALA A 286 -3.71 -0.45 -8.14
CA ALA A 286 -4.47 0.37 -9.08
C ALA A 286 -4.15 1.87 -8.88
N TYR A 287 -3.99 2.62 -9.96
CA TYR A 287 -3.63 4.04 -9.89
C TYR A 287 -4.58 4.88 -9.05
N ASN A 288 -5.87 4.57 -9.10
CA ASN A 288 -6.92 5.24 -8.35
C ASN A 288 -7.26 4.57 -7.01
N LYS A 289 -6.43 3.61 -6.54
CA LYS A 289 -6.67 3.00 -5.24
C LYS A 289 -6.60 4.08 -4.15
N PRO A 290 -7.58 4.14 -3.24
CA PRO A 290 -7.53 5.08 -2.13
C PRO A 290 -6.22 4.94 -1.34
N ILE A 291 -5.73 6.05 -0.79
CA ILE A 291 -4.57 6.19 0.10
C ILE A 291 -3.22 5.92 -0.59
N VAL A 292 -3.03 4.76 -1.23
CA VAL A 292 -1.70 4.29 -1.70
C VAL A 292 -1.56 4.28 -3.22
N GLY A 293 -2.63 4.50 -3.96
CA GLY A 293 -2.60 4.58 -5.42
C GLY A 293 -1.84 5.80 -5.90
N ARG A 294 -1.18 5.66 -7.07
CA ARG A 294 -0.37 6.73 -7.68
C ARG A 294 -1.12 8.07 -7.77
N ASN A 295 -2.44 8.03 -8.09
CA ASN A 295 -3.25 9.22 -8.29
C ASN A 295 -3.88 9.77 -7.00
N ALA A 296 -3.74 9.09 -5.86
CA ALA A 296 -4.45 9.46 -4.63
C ALA A 296 -4.12 10.89 -4.14
N PHE A 297 -2.91 11.39 -4.45
CA PHE A 297 -2.45 12.74 -4.10
C PHE A 297 -1.94 13.52 -5.32
N GLN A 298 -2.51 13.24 -6.50
CA GLN A 298 -2.17 13.92 -7.75
C GLN A 298 -3.35 14.76 -8.23
N HIS A 299 -3.07 15.99 -8.65
CA HIS A 299 -4.07 16.94 -9.11
C HIS A 299 -3.72 17.46 -10.50
N GLU A 300 -4.59 17.26 -11.48
CA GLU A 300 -4.42 17.75 -12.87
C GLU A 300 -5.32 18.96 -13.16
N ALA A 301 -6.53 18.99 -12.62
CA ALA A 301 -7.47 20.07 -12.90
C ALA A 301 -6.98 21.43 -12.34
N GLY A 302 -6.95 22.47 -13.19
CA GLY A 302 -6.40 23.78 -12.82
C GLY A 302 -7.03 24.41 -11.58
N ILE A 303 -8.37 24.23 -11.37
CA ILE A 303 -9.06 24.73 -10.18
C ILE A 303 -8.61 23.99 -8.91
N HIS A 304 -8.31 22.68 -8.99
CA HIS A 304 -7.79 21.92 -7.86
C HIS A 304 -6.36 22.33 -7.55
N GLN A 305 -5.53 22.48 -8.59
CA GLN A 305 -4.14 22.92 -8.46
C GLN A 305 -4.06 24.33 -7.83
N ASP A 306 -4.88 25.27 -8.28
CA ASP A 306 -4.92 26.62 -7.70
C ASP A 306 -5.37 26.61 -6.23
N GLY A 307 -6.40 25.80 -5.90
CA GLY A 307 -6.83 25.62 -4.52
C GLY A 307 -5.74 25.03 -3.63
N LEU A 308 -5.07 23.97 -4.09
CA LEU A 308 -4.00 23.28 -3.38
C LEU A 308 -2.80 24.22 -3.10
N LEU A 309 -2.40 25.05 -4.09
CA LEU A 309 -1.32 26.01 -3.94
C LEU A 309 -1.63 27.11 -2.91
N LYS A 310 -2.90 27.46 -2.76
CA LYS A 310 -3.36 28.44 -1.77
C LYS A 310 -3.48 27.83 -0.37
N ASN A 311 -4.08 26.63 -0.28
CA ASN A 311 -4.21 25.88 0.96
C ASN A 311 -4.50 24.41 0.62
N ARG A 312 -3.64 23.48 1.05
CA ARG A 312 -3.76 22.04 0.78
C ARG A 312 -5.11 21.48 1.25
N ASN A 313 -5.63 21.95 2.37
CA ASN A 313 -6.91 21.50 2.94
C ASN A 313 -8.13 21.78 2.04
N THR A 314 -7.97 22.52 0.93
CA THR A 314 -9.05 22.73 -0.04
C THR A 314 -9.45 21.45 -0.75
N TYR A 315 -8.50 20.52 -0.98
CA TYR A 315 -8.73 19.27 -1.71
C TYR A 315 -8.06 18.04 -1.07
N GLU A 316 -7.20 18.20 -0.07
CA GLU A 316 -6.55 17.09 0.63
C GLU A 316 -7.08 17.00 2.07
N ILE A 317 -7.61 15.82 2.42
CA ILE A 317 -8.09 15.50 3.78
C ILE A 317 -7.03 14.80 4.62
N MET A 318 -5.90 14.46 4.02
CA MET A 318 -4.76 13.76 4.62
C MET A 318 -3.47 14.39 4.12
N ASP A 319 -2.43 14.31 4.94
CA ASP A 319 -1.09 14.73 4.57
C ASP A 319 -0.30 13.52 4.02
N PRO A 320 0.11 13.50 2.75
CA PRO A 320 0.85 12.39 2.17
C PRO A 320 2.18 12.12 2.87
N GLU A 321 2.86 13.13 3.38
CA GLU A 321 4.15 12.96 4.09
C GLU A 321 3.97 12.12 5.37
N LYS A 322 2.84 12.27 6.07
CA LYS A 322 2.50 11.45 7.23
C LYS A 322 2.20 9.99 6.89
N LEU A 323 1.97 9.69 5.62
CA LEU A 323 1.76 8.34 5.10
C LEU A 323 3.05 7.70 4.55
N GLY A 324 4.17 8.43 4.58
CA GLY A 324 5.43 8.03 3.95
C GLY A 324 5.43 8.20 2.43
N ILE A 325 4.47 8.97 1.89
CA ILE A 325 4.39 9.28 0.46
C ILE A 325 5.20 10.55 0.22
N PRO A 326 6.12 10.59 -0.77
CA PRO A 326 6.75 11.84 -1.19
C PRO A 326 5.70 12.87 -1.58
N ARG A 327 6.04 14.15 -1.42
CA ARG A 327 5.11 15.28 -1.61
C ARG A 327 4.19 15.10 -2.82
N SER A 328 2.96 15.59 -2.67
CA SER A 328 1.96 15.64 -3.75
C SER A 328 2.54 16.26 -5.02
N MET A 329 2.45 15.56 -6.13
CA MET A 329 2.93 16.05 -7.42
C MET A 329 1.80 16.75 -8.18
N ILE A 330 2.04 17.98 -8.59
CA ILE A 330 1.21 18.65 -9.59
C ILE A 330 1.60 18.05 -10.94
N ILE A 331 0.69 17.27 -11.52
CA ILE A 331 0.87 16.73 -12.86
C ILE A 331 0.46 17.79 -13.88
N LEU A 332 1.33 18.05 -14.84
CA LEU A 332 1.06 18.96 -15.92
C LEU A 332 0.45 18.22 -17.10
N GLY A 333 -0.80 18.54 -17.40
CA GLY A 333 -1.55 17.96 -18.49
C GLY A 333 -2.51 18.98 -19.12
N LYS A 334 -3.39 18.49 -19.99
CA LYS A 334 -4.34 19.31 -20.76
C LYS A 334 -5.16 20.28 -19.91
N HIS A 335 -5.49 19.90 -18.66
CA HIS A 335 -6.34 20.68 -17.76
C HIS A 335 -5.56 21.60 -16.81
N SER A 336 -4.23 21.56 -16.83
CA SER A 336 -3.40 22.39 -15.97
C SER A 336 -3.46 23.87 -16.34
N GLY A 337 -3.50 24.74 -15.31
CA GLY A 337 -3.56 26.19 -15.43
C GLY A 337 -2.17 26.85 -15.40
N ARG A 338 -2.11 28.17 -15.69
CA ARG A 338 -0.87 28.98 -15.67
C ARG A 338 -0.17 28.95 -14.32
N HIS A 339 -0.90 28.98 -13.21
CA HIS A 339 -0.32 28.95 -11.86
C HIS A 339 0.43 27.64 -11.58
N ALA A 340 -0.13 26.51 -11.99
CA ALA A 340 0.52 25.21 -11.83
C ALA A 340 1.80 25.13 -12.68
N LEU A 341 1.75 25.62 -13.93
CA LEU A 341 2.91 25.70 -14.80
C LEU A 341 4.02 26.57 -14.19
N LYS A 342 3.68 27.80 -13.73
CA LYS A 342 4.61 28.68 -13.06
C LYS A 342 5.24 28.04 -11.82
N HIS A 343 4.42 27.39 -10.99
CA HIS A 343 4.89 26.71 -9.79
C HIS A 343 5.86 25.57 -10.14
N ARG A 344 5.53 24.74 -11.15
CA ARG A 344 6.40 23.62 -11.55
C ARG A 344 7.73 24.11 -12.11
N VAL A 345 7.72 25.14 -12.94
CA VAL A 345 8.94 25.77 -13.47
C VAL A 345 9.78 26.39 -12.33
N GLY A 346 9.12 27.03 -11.36
CA GLY A 346 9.78 27.56 -10.17
C GLY A 346 10.47 26.49 -9.31
N GLN A 347 9.93 25.25 -9.28
CA GLN A 347 10.60 24.12 -8.60
C GLN A 347 11.93 23.72 -9.25
N PHE A 348 12.15 24.07 -10.52
CA PHE A 348 13.43 23.92 -11.20
C PHE A 348 14.36 25.12 -11.00
N GLY A 349 13.98 26.09 -10.15
CA GLY A 349 14.76 27.30 -9.93
C GLY A 349 14.69 28.33 -11.06
N ILE A 350 13.68 28.24 -11.93
CA ILE A 350 13.52 29.12 -13.08
C ILE A 350 12.43 30.13 -12.78
N GLU A 351 12.79 31.41 -12.77
CA GLU A 351 11.84 32.51 -12.67
C GLU A 351 11.45 33.02 -14.06
N LEU A 352 10.15 33.13 -14.31
CA LEU A 352 9.59 33.59 -15.58
C LEU A 352 8.93 34.97 -15.38
N THR A 353 9.15 35.91 -16.30
CA THR A 353 8.34 37.12 -16.44
C THR A 353 6.89 36.76 -16.87
N GLY A 354 5.99 37.76 -16.78
CA GLY A 354 4.60 37.54 -17.21
C GLY A 354 4.46 37.16 -18.69
N GLU A 355 5.26 37.78 -19.57
CA GLU A 355 5.24 37.51 -21.03
C GLU A 355 5.86 36.16 -21.37
N GLU A 356 6.94 35.77 -20.71
CA GLU A 356 7.56 34.45 -20.89
C GLU A 356 6.63 33.34 -20.44
N LEU A 357 5.97 33.53 -19.30
CA LEU A 357 4.97 32.58 -18.80
C LEU A 357 3.78 32.44 -19.77
N ASP A 358 3.32 33.54 -20.38
CA ASP A 358 2.23 33.48 -21.35
C ASP A 358 2.64 32.73 -22.62
N THR A 359 3.84 33.00 -23.11
CA THR A 359 4.40 32.32 -24.28
C THR A 359 4.61 30.82 -23.98
N LEU A 360 5.19 30.49 -22.84
CA LEU A 360 5.38 29.11 -22.39
C LEU A 360 4.03 28.40 -22.24
N TYR A 361 3.02 29.07 -21.67
CA TYR A 361 1.71 28.48 -21.47
C TYR A 361 1.03 28.10 -22.78
N ILE A 362 1.15 28.90 -23.84
CA ILE A 362 0.63 28.58 -25.16
C ILE A 362 1.31 27.32 -25.71
N LYS A 363 2.64 27.28 -25.74
CA LYS A 363 3.42 26.12 -26.19
C LYS A 363 3.11 24.86 -25.38
N PHE A 364 2.98 25.02 -24.05
CA PHE A 364 2.60 23.93 -23.15
C PHE A 364 1.23 23.37 -23.49
N LYS A 365 0.23 24.21 -23.77
CA LYS A 365 -1.13 23.77 -24.13
C LYS A 365 -1.15 23.01 -25.47
N GLU A 366 -0.40 23.49 -26.48
CA GLU A 366 -0.24 22.79 -27.75
C GLU A 366 0.35 21.38 -27.50
N LYS A 367 1.43 21.30 -26.72
CA LYS A 367 2.07 20.02 -26.37
C LYS A 367 1.16 19.09 -25.58
N ALA A 368 0.40 19.62 -24.63
CA ALA A 368 -0.54 18.88 -23.80
C ALA A 368 -1.80 18.41 -24.57
N ASP A 369 -2.14 19.01 -25.70
CA ASP A 369 -3.20 18.54 -26.60
C ASP A 369 -2.72 17.37 -27.49
N GLU A 370 -1.42 17.26 -27.75
CA GLU A 370 -0.83 16.16 -28.51
C GLU A 370 -0.64 14.89 -27.66
N GLN A 371 -0.49 15.02 -26.34
CA GLN A 371 -0.17 13.92 -25.44
C GLN A 371 -0.87 14.04 -24.08
N LYS A 372 -1.06 12.89 -23.40
CA LYS A 372 -1.82 12.83 -22.14
C LYS A 372 -1.15 13.58 -20.98
N MET A 373 0.17 13.67 -20.97
CA MET A 373 0.97 14.26 -19.90
C MET A 373 2.19 14.97 -20.51
N VAL A 374 2.58 16.12 -19.95
CA VAL A 374 3.83 16.80 -20.28
C VAL A 374 4.83 16.49 -19.17
N THR A 375 5.92 15.84 -19.55
CA THR A 375 6.99 15.49 -18.60
C THR A 375 7.84 16.70 -18.23
N ASP A 376 8.60 16.57 -17.16
CA ASP A 376 9.53 17.62 -16.74
C ASP A 376 10.58 17.93 -17.81
N ASP A 377 11.10 16.91 -18.50
CA ASP A 377 12.05 17.11 -19.62
C ASP A 377 11.44 17.92 -20.76
N GLN A 378 10.21 17.57 -21.15
CA GLN A 378 9.49 18.31 -22.17
C GLN A 378 9.15 19.73 -21.73
N LEU A 379 8.80 19.90 -20.45
CA LEU A 379 8.59 21.23 -19.89
C LEU A 379 9.86 22.08 -19.94
N LEU A 380 10.99 21.51 -19.55
CA LEU A 380 12.30 22.20 -19.60
C LEU A 380 12.73 22.49 -21.03
N GLU A 381 12.45 21.61 -21.99
CA GLU A 381 12.65 21.87 -23.42
C GLU A 381 11.81 23.07 -23.91
N LEU A 382 10.53 23.12 -23.49
CA LEU A 382 9.65 24.24 -23.80
C LEU A 382 10.16 25.55 -23.17
N VAL A 383 10.63 25.50 -21.91
CA VAL A 383 11.25 26.64 -21.23
C VAL A 383 12.50 27.08 -21.97
N GLY A 384 13.42 26.17 -22.32
CA GLY A 384 14.64 26.49 -23.07
C GLY A 384 14.37 27.12 -24.44
N SER A 385 13.24 26.80 -25.07
CA SER A 385 12.80 27.43 -26.32
C SER A 385 12.07 28.77 -26.11
N THR A 386 11.80 29.16 -24.87
CA THR A 386 11.02 30.35 -24.53
C THR A 386 11.86 31.40 -23.80
N VAL A 387 12.84 30.97 -23.00
CA VAL A 387 13.74 31.83 -22.21
C VAL A 387 15.14 31.71 -22.78
N ASP A 388 15.68 32.78 -23.29
CA ASP A 388 17.05 32.82 -23.79
C ASP A 388 18.05 32.59 -22.63
N GLY A 389 18.71 31.43 -22.59
CA GLY A 389 19.94 31.21 -21.83
C GLY A 389 19.95 30.14 -20.73
N GLN A 390 18.89 29.37 -20.45
CA GLN A 390 18.96 28.27 -19.47
C GLN A 390 18.94 26.91 -20.15
N MET A 391 20.12 26.43 -20.57
CA MET A 391 20.27 25.05 -21.11
C MET A 391 20.39 24.03 -19.97
N GLU A 392 19.82 22.83 -20.17
CA GLU A 392 20.07 21.66 -19.30
C GLU A 392 21.57 21.45 -19.12
N PRO A 393 22.10 21.22 -17.90
CA PRO A 393 23.53 20.99 -17.68
C PRO A 393 24.09 19.84 -18.55
N PHE A 394 23.35 18.71 -18.61
CA PHE A 394 23.73 17.53 -19.39
C PHE A 394 22.59 17.01 -20.25
N THR A 395 22.91 16.53 -21.44
CA THR A 395 21.95 15.92 -22.39
C THR A 395 22.48 14.60 -22.93
N LEU A 396 21.62 13.58 -22.97
CA LEU A 396 21.88 12.32 -23.66
C LEU A 396 21.81 12.54 -25.18
N THR A 397 22.89 12.26 -25.89
CA THR A 397 22.92 12.41 -27.35
C THR A 397 22.87 11.09 -28.10
N HIS A 398 23.48 10.05 -27.54
CA HIS A 398 23.47 8.71 -28.11
C HIS A 398 23.62 7.64 -27.03
N MET A 399 23.01 6.48 -27.26
CA MET A 399 23.18 5.33 -26.38
C MET A 399 23.14 4.03 -27.19
N GLN A 400 24.02 3.10 -26.84
CA GLN A 400 24.03 1.75 -27.33
C GLN A 400 24.18 0.79 -26.18
N VAL A 401 23.37 -0.26 -26.15
CA VAL A 401 23.44 -1.33 -25.15
C VAL A 401 23.53 -2.67 -25.85
N VAL A 402 24.51 -3.46 -25.45
CA VAL A 402 24.70 -4.84 -25.90
C VAL A 402 24.35 -5.78 -24.77
N SER A 403 23.28 -6.54 -24.94
CA SER A 403 22.82 -7.51 -23.95
C SER A 403 23.10 -8.94 -24.44
N SER A 404 23.69 -9.76 -23.60
CA SER A 404 23.98 -11.16 -23.84
C SER A 404 23.45 -12.00 -22.67
N SER A 405 22.98 -13.21 -22.92
CA SER A 405 22.44 -14.10 -21.89
C SER A 405 23.53 -14.76 -21.05
N ASP A 406 24.78 -14.79 -21.52
CA ASP A 406 25.90 -15.55 -20.95
C ASP A 406 27.06 -14.68 -20.45
N ARG A 407 26.98 -13.36 -20.60
CA ARG A 407 28.06 -12.41 -20.22
C ARG A 407 27.49 -11.14 -19.62
N ASN A 408 28.36 -10.33 -18.99
CA ASN A 408 28.03 -8.99 -18.54
C ASN A 408 27.54 -8.15 -19.71
N ARG A 409 26.52 -7.31 -19.44
CA ARG A 409 25.99 -6.35 -20.41
C ARG A 409 26.93 -5.18 -20.52
N VAL A 410 27.01 -4.61 -21.72
CA VAL A 410 27.88 -3.47 -22.01
C VAL A 410 27.00 -2.32 -22.49
N ALA A 411 27.21 -1.13 -21.94
CA ALA A 411 26.62 0.09 -22.44
C ALA A 411 27.69 1.08 -22.90
N SER A 412 27.35 1.86 -23.93
CA SER A 412 28.07 3.02 -24.39
C SER A 412 27.11 4.19 -24.46
N VAL A 413 27.40 5.29 -23.77
CA VAL A 413 26.50 6.43 -23.63
C VAL A 413 27.26 7.71 -23.98
N SER A 414 26.72 8.50 -24.92
CA SER A 414 27.25 9.83 -25.26
C SER A 414 26.46 10.89 -24.51
N VAL A 415 27.17 11.70 -23.74
CA VAL A 415 26.58 12.78 -22.96
C VAL A 415 27.26 14.09 -23.33
N ARG A 416 26.44 15.09 -23.63
CA ARG A 416 26.90 16.46 -23.89
C ARG A 416 26.77 17.30 -22.61
N ASN A 417 27.86 17.94 -22.21
CA ASN A 417 27.81 19.02 -21.25
C ASN A 417 27.48 20.33 -22.00
N ASN A 418 26.29 20.84 -21.77
CA ASN A 418 25.78 21.98 -22.51
C ASN A 418 26.41 23.31 -22.10
N GLN A 419 27.03 23.42 -20.92
CA GLN A 419 27.77 24.61 -20.49
C GLN A 419 29.09 24.75 -21.23
N THR A 420 29.76 23.63 -21.49
CA THR A 420 31.07 23.62 -22.18
C THR A 420 30.96 23.30 -23.66
N GLY A 421 29.82 22.80 -24.12
CA GLY A 421 29.59 22.29 -25.48
C GLY A 421 30.30 20.96 -25.77
N VAL A 422 31.01 20.37 -24.80
CA VAL A 422 31.79 19.15 -24.98
C VAL A 422 30.88 17.91 -24.90
N GLU A 423 31.02 17.01 -25.86
CA GLU A 423 30.35 15.72 -25.88
C GLU A 423 31.40 14.60 -25.73
N ASN A 424 31.16 13.71 -24.76
CA ASN A 424 32.03 12.58 -24.48
C ASN A 424 31.24 11.28 -24.50
N VAL A 425 31.94 10.20 -24.86
CA VAL A 425 31.42 8.83 -24.83
C VAL A 425 31.97 8.12 -23.62
N TYR A 426 31.07 7.51 -22.85
CA TYR A 426 31.40 6.73 -21.66
C TYR A 426 30.97 5.30 -21.87
N SER A 427 31.76 4.34 -21.36
CA SER A 427 31.47 2.92 -21.45
C SER A 427 31.41 2.27 -20.09
N GLY A 428 30.46 1.38 -19.88
CA GLY A 428 30.26 0.68 -18.61
C GLY A 428 29.77 -0.74 -18.83
N THR A 429 29.97 -1.57 -17.80
CA THR A 429 29.49 -2.97 -17.77
C THR A 429 28.68 -3.21 -16.53
N GLY A 430 27.72 -4.15 -16.57
CA GLY A 430 26.89 -4.51 -15.42
C GLY A 430 26.32 -5.91 -15.54
N GLU A 431 25.82 -6.45 -14.44
CA GLU A 431 25.07 -7.70 -14.45
C GLU A 431 23.75 -7.57 -15.23
N GLY A 432 23.19 -6.35 -15.28
CA GLY A 432 22.04 -5.98 -16.07
C GLY A 432 22.30 -4.78 -16.97
N PRO A 433 21.43 -4.55 -18.01
CA PRO A 433 21.58 -3.42 -18.94
C PRO A 433 21.45 -2.07 -18.24
N ILE A 434 20.56 -1.95 -17.24
CA ILE A 434 20.34 -0.71 -16.48
C ILE A 434 21.58 -0.37 -15.64
N GLU A 435 22.20 -1.35 -14.99
CA GLU A 435 23.43 -1.14 -14.24
C GLU A 435 24.57 -0.65 -15.14
N ALA A 436 24.72 -1.24 -16.33
CA ALA A 436 25.71 -0.80 -17.31
C ALA A 436 25.49 0.67 -17.74
N ILE A 437 24.25 1.07 -17.97
CA ILE A 437 23.87 2.44 -18.33
C ILE A 437 24.19 3.40 -17.17
N VAL A 438 23.77 3.08 -15.94
CA VAL A 438 23.99 3.91 -14.75
C VAL A 438 25.49 4.10 -14.48
N GLN A 439 26.32 3.06 -14.70
CA GLN A 439 27.77 3.20 -14.61
C GLN A 439 28.34 4.21 -15.62
N CYS A 440 27.86 4.22 -16.87
CA CYS A 440 28.24 5.23 -17.85
C CYS A 440 27.86 6.65 -17.39
N LEU A 441 26.62 6.82 -16.94
CA LEU A 441 26.08 8.12 -16.53
C LEU A 441 26.76 8.67 -15.28
N ARG A 442 27.15 7.82 -14.32
CA ARG A 442 27.96 8.22 -13.16
C ARG A 442 29.35 8.72 -13.55
N GLN A 443 29.95 8.21 -14.63
CA GLN A 443 31.22 8.72 -15.15
C GLN A 443 31.05 10.06 -15.88
N ALA A 444 29.89 10.26 -16.52
CA ALA A 444 29.59 11.44 -17.30
C ALA A 444 29.27 12.67 -16.43
N ILE A 445 28.63 12.45 -15.30
CA ILE A 445 28.09 13.52 -14.44
C ILE A 445 28.97 13.66 -13.20
N PRO A 446 29.59 14.84 -12.96
CA PRO A 446 30.59 15.04 -11.91
C PRO A 446 29.95 15.21 -10.51
N MET A 447 29.18 14.21 -10.08
CA MET A 447 28.57 14.18 -8.75
C MET A 447 28.45 12.73 -8.24
N ASN A 448 28.44 12.57 -6.92
CA ASN A 448 28.22 11.26 -6.31
C ASN A 448 26.72 10.99 -6.22
N VAL A 449 26.25 10.02 -7.02
CA VAL A 449 24.83 9.70 -7.18
C VAL A 449 24.56 8.26 -6.76
N ASP A 450 23.69 8.10 -5.78
CA ASP A 450 23.13 6.80 -5.42
C ASP A 450 21.79 6.57 -6.13
N PHE A 451 21.71 5.46 -6.87
CA PHE A 451 20.50 5.02 -7.53
C PHE A 451 19.61 4.29 -6.52
N SER A 452 18.49 4.89 -6.13
CA SER A 452 17.67 4.42 -5.01
C SER A 452 16.48 3.57 -5.44
N ASP A 453 15.77 3.94 -6.52
CA ASP A 453 14.59 3.21 -6.99
C ASP A 453 14.33 3.40 -8.49
N LEU A 454 13.63 2.42 -9.09
CA LEU A 454 13.20 2.43 -10.49
C LEU A 454 11.81 1.84 -10.62
N GLU A 455 10.90 2.58 -11.23
CA GLU A 455 9.59 2.09 -11.64
C GLU A 455 9.45 2.20 -13.17
N LEU A 456 8.94 1.13 -13.81
CA LEU A 456 8.73 1.09 -15.24
C LEU A 456 7.24 0.93 -15.54
N HIS A 457 6.72 1.78 -16.43
CA HIS A 457 5.31 1.78 -16.82
C HIS A 457 5.17 1.77 -18.33
N SER A 458 4.15 1.07 -18.84
CA SER A 458 3.78 1.16 -20.25
C SER A 458 2.71 2.24 -20.42
N LEU A 459 2.97 3.23 -21.28
CA LEU A 459 2.02 4.31 -21.57
C LEU A 459 1.08 3.98 -22.73
N SER A 460 1.43 2.99 -23.57
CA SER A 460 0.64 2.56 -24.72
C SER A 460 0.80 1.06 -24.97
N THR A 461 -0.01 0.49 -25.85
CA THR A 461 0.02 -0.94 -26.20
C THR A 461 0.41 -1.15 -27.66
N GLY A 462 0.98 -2.32 -27.99
CA GLY A 462 1.38 -2.71 -29.35
C GLY A 462 2.88 -2.60 -29.62
N GLU A 463 3.30 -2.89 -30.84
CA GLU A 463 4.73 -2.93 -31.24
C GLU A 463 5.47 -1.58 -31.11
N LYS A 464 4.73 -0.48 -31.07
CA LYS A 464 5.27 0.88 -30.88
C LYS A 464 4.91 1.43 -29.49
N ALA A 465 4.76 0.55 -28.51
CA ALA A 465 4.45 0.98 -27.15
C ALA A 465 5.55 1.91 -26.63
N THR A 466 5.12 3.00 -26.00
CA THR A 466 6.01 3.95 -25.32
C THR A 466 6.11 3.55 -23.85
N GLY A 467 7.33 3.43 -23.34
CA GLY A 467 7.64 3.17 -21.95
C GLY A 467 7.94 4.45 -21.17
N GLU A 468 7.51 4.50 -19.94
CA GLU A 468 7.90 5.50 -18.95
C GLU A 468 8.81 4.83 -17.91
N ALA A 469 9.92 5.47 -17.61
CA ALA A 469 10.80 5.10 -16.51
C ALA A 469 10.77 6.22 -15.48
N GLU A 470 10.49 5.89 -14.23
CA GLU A 470 10.60 6.79 -13.10
C GLU A 470 11.82 6.40 -12.27
N VAL A 471 12.81 7.27 -12.20
CA VAL A 471 14.09 7.05 -11.50
C VAL A 471 14.17 7.93 -10.27
N THR A 472 14.54 7.33 -9.14
CA THR A 472 14.85 8.01 -7.90
C THR A 472 16.34 7.92 -7.61
N ILE A 473 16.99 9.06 -7.41
CA ILE A 473 18.40 9.15 -7.01
C ILE A 473 18.53 9.86 -5.68
N SER A 474 19.63 9.58 -4.96
CA SER A 474 20.03 10.33 -3.77
C SER A 474 21.38 11.02 -4.01
N VAL A 475 21.46 12.30 -3.68
CA VAL A 475 22.68 13.12 -3.76
C VAL A 475 22.83 13.85 -2.43
N GLU A 476 23.93 13.60 -1.71
CA GLU A 476 24.20 14.22 -0.39
C GLU A 476 23.04 14.09 0.62
N GLY A 477 22.30 12.97 0.58
CA GLY A 477 21.17 12.71 1.47
C GLY A 477 19.84 13.34 1.05
N GLN A 478 19.82 14.10 -0.04
CA GLN A 478 18.59 14.60 -0.67
C GLN A 478 18.14 13.67 -1.79
N THR A 479 16.84 13.47 -1.91
CA THR A 479 16.24 12.58 -2.91
C THR A 479 15.65 13.39 -4.06
N PHE A 480 16.00 12.97 -5.30
CA PHE A 480 15.47 13.55 -6.53
C PHE A 480 14.79 12.45 -7.33
N LYS A 481 13.60 12.72 -7.83
CA LYS A 481 12.78 11.76 -8.56
C LYS A 481 12.31 12.39 -9.86
N ASN A 482 12.65 11.76 -10.99
CA ASN A 482 12.26 12.23 -12.32
C ASN A 482 11.86 11.09 -13.24
N THR A 483 11.12 11.43 -14.31
CA THR A 483 10.62 10.49 -15.31
C THR A 483 11.26 10.75 -16.65
N GLY A 484 11.48 9.66 -17.41
CA GLY A 484 11.88 9.71 -18.81
C GLY A 484 10.91 8.88 -19.66
N ILE A 485 10.62 9.31 -20.85
CA ILE A 485 9.71 8.63 -21.77
C ILE A 485 10.43 8.37 -23.09
N ASP A 486 10.36 7.11 -23.56
CA ASP A 486 10.86 6.71 -24.87
C ASP A 486 10.17 5.42 -25.34
N GLN A 487 10.28 5.08 -26.63
CA GLN A 487 9.89 3.78 -27.15
C GLN A 487 10.82 2.67 -26.65
N ASP A 488 12.09 3.00 -26.40
CA ASP A 488 13.05 2.10 -25.74
C ASP A 488 13.09 2.41 -24.23
N VAL A 489 12.68 1.44 -23.42
CA VAL A 489 12.63 1.57 -21.98
C VAL A 489 14.01 1.85 -21.35
N LEU A 490 15.11 1.39 -21.98
CA LEU A 490 16.47 1.66 -21.51
C LEU A 490 16.87 3.13 -21.76
N VAL A 491 16.41 3.70 -22.89
CA VAL A 491 16.57 5.13 -23.18
C VAL A 491 15.73 5.97 -22.21
N ALA A 492 14.51 5.52 -21.90
CA ALA A 492 13.67 6.17 -20.90
C ALA A 492 14.35 6.24 -19.53
N VAL A 493 14.98 5.15 -19.08
CA VAL A 493 15.76 5.10 -17.83
C VAL A 493 16.95 6.09 -17.86
N ALA A 494 17.70 6.13 -18.95
CA ALA A 494 18.85 7.03 -19.08
C ALA A 494 18.42 8.51 -19.03
N LYS A 495 17.32 8.85 -19.73
CA LYS A 495 16.72 10.20 -19.70
C LYS A 495 16.27 10.57 -18.29
N ALA A 496 15.54 9.69 -17.59
CA ALA A 496 15.08 9.93 -16.23
C ALA A 496 16.24 10.18 -15.25
N PHE A 497 17.31 9.40 -15.36
CA PHE A 497 18.51 9.56 -14.53
C PHE A 497 19.21 10.91 -14.78
N ILE A 498 19.45 11.27 -16.03
CA ILE A 498 20.09 12.57 -16.38
C ILE A 498 19.22 13.73 -15.90
N SER A 499 17.91 13.66 -16.08
CA SER A 499 16.97 14.69 -15.61
C SER A 499 17.03 14.88 -14.10
N ALA A 500 17.05 13.78 -13.33
CA ALA A 500 17.21 13.84 -11.88
C ALA A 500 18.56 14.46 -11.46
N CYS A 501 19.65 14.14 -12.15
CA CYS A 501 20.95 14.75 -11.91
C CYS A 501 20.97 16.23 -12.28
N ASN A 502 20.38 16.62 -13.40
CA ASN A 502 20.28 18.04 -13.80
C ASN A 502 19.49 18.85 -12.78
N GLN A 503 18.43 18.30 -12.22
CA GLN A 503 17.68 18.92 -11.12
C GLN A 503 18.56 19.11 -9.88
N ALA A 504 19.30 18.09 -9.47
CA ALA A 504 20.20 18.17 -8.32
C ALA A 504 21.28 19.26 -8.50
N ILE A 505 21.89 19.34 -9.69
CA ILE A 505 22.90 20.36 -10.01
C ILE A 505 22.33 21.78 -9.92
N ARG A 506 21.12 22.00 -10.46
CA ARG A 506 20.46 23.32 -10.39
C ARG A 506 20.17 23.75 -8.96
N MET A 507 19.72 22.82 -8.12
CA MET A 507 19.40 23.14 -6.72
C MET A 507 20.65 23.39 -5.87
N GLN A 508 21.76 22.72 -6.15
CA GLN A 508 23.04 22.96 -5.47
C GLN A 508 23.72 24.27 -5.90
N GLY A 509 23.44 24.76 -7.09
CA GLY A 509 23.99 26.05 -7.60
C GLY A 509 23.26 27.28 -7.09
N GLN A 510 22.17 27.19 -6.35
CA GLN A 510 21.49 28.32 -5.72
C GLN A 510 22.05 28.54 -4.31
N PRO A 511 22.44 29.80 -3.92
CA PRO A 511 22.82 30.11 -2.54
C PRO A 511 21.61 29.83 -1.63
N ALA A 512 21.85 29.14 -0.51
CA ALA A 512 20.84 28.88 0.51
C ALA A 512 20.19 30.19 0.94
N ASP A 513 18.91 30.35 0.64
CA ASP A 513 18.14 31.51 1.09
C ASP A 513 18.02 31.43 2.62
N SER A 514 18.75 32.32 3.29
CA SER A 514 18.74 32.50 4.74
C SER A 514 17.37 33.06 5.13
N THR A 515 16.41 32.20 5.43
CA THR A 515 15.23 32.60 6.18
C THR A 515 15.64 32.89 7.62
N GLU A 516 16.01 34.15 7.87
CA GLU A 516 16.06 34.73 9.21
C GLU A 516 14.67 34.58 9.86
N VAL A 517 14.59 33.71 10.84
CA VAL A 517 13.50 33.71 11.80
C VAL A 517 13.67 34.95 12.67
N THR A 518 12.97 36.01 12.32
CA THR A 518 12.79 37.16 13.21
C THR A 518 11.87 36.74 14.36
N THR A 519 12.47 36.39 15.47
CA THR A 519 11.79 36.37 16.78
C THR A 519 11.49 37.83 17.16
N ALA A 520 10.22 38.23 17.04
CA ALA A 520 9.73 39.44 17.67
C ALA A 520 9.30 39.10 19.11
N SER A 521 9.88 39.81 20.03
CA SER A 521 9.63 39.91 21.46
C SER A 521 8.17 40.23 21.81
#